data_9a24b6746788756ffaf307cf1e1e5cb9
#
_entry.id   9a24b6746788756ffaf307cf1e1e5cb9
#
_cell.length_a   1.000
_cell.length_b   1.000
_cell.length_c   1.000
_cell.angle_alpha   90.00
_cell.angle_beta   90.00
_cell.angle_gamma   90.00
#
_symmetry.space_group_name_H-M   'P 1'
#
loop_
_entity.id
_entity.type
_entity.pdbx_description
1 polymer ?
#
loop_
_entity_poly.entity_id
_entity_poly.type
_entity_poly.pdbx_seq_one_letter_code
_entity_poly.pdbx_strand_id
1 'polypeptide(L)'
;WDGSGDWEVIAGKVGVLSNPDEDIRSLQQLITYGIKGLCAYTKHANALMHTDPKLDAFIQETLAKTLDNSLSAEELVALTLKTGEYGVKGMAMLDAANTGAYGDPEITAVNIGVRKNPGILVSGHDLRDLEMLLEQTKGTGVDVYTHSEMLPACSYPAFKKYPHFVGNYGNAWWQQKEEFESFNGPILMTTNCIVPPKASYKDRLYTTGAAGYPGCTYIPGGLGEKKDFSQIIEQAKKCPPPKELEFGTIPGGFAHAQVIALADKVVAAVKSGKIKKFVVMAGCDGRMKSREYYTEFAKALPKDTVILTAGCAKYRYNK
;
A
#
# COMPACT_ATOMS: atom_id res chain seq x y z
N TRP A 1 -19.02 29.00 -4.97
CA TRP A 1 -18.99 29.59 -6.34
C TRP A 1 -20.23 29.18 -7.12
N ASP A 2 -20.92 30.16 -7.65
CA ASP A 2 -22.21 30.01 -8.35
C ASP A 2 -22.09 29.82 -9.88
N GLY A 3 -20.88 29.67 -10.38
CA GLY A 3 -20.58 29.56 -11.83
C GLY A 3 -20.39 30.88 -12.53
N SER A 4 -20.48 31.99 -11.82
CA SER A 4 -20.26 33.33 -12.39
C SER A 4 -18.82 33.81 -12.20
N GLY A 5 -18.37 34.71 -13.08
CA GLY A 5 -17.05 35.31 -13.03
C GLY A 5 -15.97 34.49 -13.74
N ASP A 6 -14.76 35.06 -13.78
CA ASP A 6 -13.59 34.43 -14.38
C ASP A 6 -13.02 33.38 -13.43
N TRP A 7 -13.13 32.11 -13.83
CA TRP A 7 -12.67 30.97 -13.01
C TRP A 7 -11.15 31.00 -12.78
N GLU A 8 -10.34 31.53 -13.70
CA GLU A 8 -8.88 31.63 -13.55
C GLU A 8 -8.52 32.61 -12.43
N VAL A 9 -9.23 33.74 -12.36
CA VAL A 9 -9.07 34.75 -11.30
C VAL A 9 -9.50 34.16 -9.94
N ILE A 10 -10.61 33.41 -9.92
CA ILE A 10 -11.12 32.78 -8.70
C ILE A 10 -10.17 31.66 -8.25
N ALA A 11 -9.70 30.82 -9.15
CA ALA A 11 -8.74 29.77 -8.85
C ALA A 11 -7.44 30.31 -8.26
N GLY A 12 -6.95 31.46 -8.77
CA GLY A 12 -5.79 32.15 -8.22
C GLY A 12 -5.97 32.63 -6.76
N LYS A 13 -7.22 32.87 -6.34
CA LYS A 13 -7.53 33.32 -4.98
C LYS A 13 -7.73 32.16 -3.95
N VAL A 14 -8.04 30.96 -4.43
CA VAL A 14 -8.38 29.81 -3.57
C VAL A 14 -7.46 28.60 -3.78
N GLY A 15 -6.60 28.63 -4.75
CA GLY A 15 -5.66 27.53 -5.04
C GLY A 15 -4.44 27.52 -4.12
N VAL A 16 -3.61 26.50 -4.27
CA VAL A 16 -2.36 26.35 -3.51
C VAL A 16 -1.46 27.58 -3.60
N LEU A 17 -1.47 28.28 -4.74
CA LEU A 17 -0.66 29.46 -5.01
C LEU A 17 -1.30 30.77 -4.51
N SER A 18 -2.44 30.71 -3.82
CA SER A 18 -3.12 31.91 -3.31
C SER A 18 -2.34 32.63 -2.18
N ASN A 19 -1.54 31.90 -1.41
CA ASN A 19 -0.61 32.51 -0.47
C ASN A 19 0.69 32.90 -1.19
N PRO A 20 1.05 34.21 -1.20
CA PRO A 20 2.26 34.68 -1.89
C PRO A 20 3.56 34.22 -1.20
N ASP A 21 3.52 33.94 0.10
CA ASP A 21 4.66 33.45 0.85
C ASP A 21 4.90 31.97 0.56
N GLU A 22 6.06 31.68 -0.06
CA GLU A 22 6.39 30.34 -0.53
C GLU A 22 6.66 29.38 0.63
N ASP A 23 7.25 29.83 1.72
CA ASP A 23 7.57 29.00 2.88
C ASP A 23 6.27 28.63 3.61
N ILE A 24 5.40 29.58 3.83
CA ILE A 24 4.09 29.35 4.47
C ILE A 24 3.26 28.34 3.66
N ARG A 25 3.07 28.58 2.36
CA ARG A 25 2.28 27.67 1.53
C ARG A 25 2.90 26.28 1.41
N SER A 26 4.24 26.19 1.37
CA SER A 26 4.94 24.90 1.31
C SER A 26 4.75 24.08 2.60
N LEU A 27 4.83 24.74 3.76
CA LEU A 27 4.56 24.12 5.07
C LEU A 27 3.10 23.68 5.18
N GLN A 28 2.14 24.52 4.79
CA GLN A 28 0.71 24.18 4.77
C GLN A 28 0.45 22.94 3.89
N GLN A 29 1.08 22.86 2.71
CA GLN A 29 0.95 21.70 1.83
C GLN A 29 1.62 20.45 2.41
N LEU A 30 2.80 20.58 3.00
CA LEU A 30 3.50 19.46 3.65
C LEU A 30 2.65 18.87 4.79
N ILE A 31 2.05 19.72 5.62
CA ILE A 31 1.12 19.30 6.69
C ILE A 31 -0.10 18.59 6.08
N THR A 32 -0.70 19.17 5.04
CA THR A 32 -1.87 18.59 4.36
C THR A 32 -1.55 17.18 3.82
N TYR A 33 -0.40 16.98 3.18
CA TYR A 33 0.02 15.67 2.71
C TYR A 33 0.34 14.71 3.86
N GLY A 34 0.93 15.20 4.96
CA GLY A 34 1.14 14.41 6.18
C GLY A 34 -0.17 13.90 6.77
N ILE A 35 -1.17 14.79 6.91
CA ILE A 35 -2.51 14.41 7.38
C ILE A 35 -3.19 13.44 6.42
N LYS A 36 -3.05 13.61 5.11
CA LYS A 36 -3.59 12.66 4.12
C LYS A 36 -3.00 11.25 4.32
N GLY A 37 -1.69 11.14 4.55
CA GLY A 37 -1.03 9.87 4.88
C GLY A 37 -1.54 9.27 6.19
N LEU A 38 -1.68 10.10 7.24
CA LEU A 38 -2.23 9.69 8.52
C LEU A 38 -3.66 9.14 8.37
N CYS A 39 -4.53 9.81 7.62
CA CYS A 39 -5.89 9.35 7.34
C CYS A 39 -5.92 7.99 6.63
N ALA A 40 -4.96 7.71 5.74
CA ALA A 40 -4.88 6.43 5.07
C ALA A 40 -4.60 5.28 6.07
N TYR A 41 -3.71 5.48 7.03
CA TYR A 41 -3.41 4.48 8.06
C TYR A 41 -4.59 4.30 9.03
N THR A 42 -5.17 5.40 9.52
CA THR A 42 -6.29 5.34 10.47
C THR A 42 -7.52 4.69 9.85
N LYS A 43 -7.79 4.93 8.56
CA LYS A 43 -8.89 4.28 7.84
C LYS A 43 -8.78 2.75 7.88
N HIS A 44 -7.58 2.20 7.68
CA HIS A 44 -7.37 0.75 7.73
C HIS A 44 -7.47 0.20 9.15
N ALA A 45 -6.95 0.91 10.15
CA ALA A 45 -7.11 0.54 11.55
C ALA A 45 -8.59 0.56 11.98
N ASN A 46 -9.34 1.59 11.55
CA ASN A 46 -10.77 1.72 11.83
C ASN A 46 -11.58 0.58 11.19
N ALA A 47 -11.18 0.09 10.01
CA ALA A 47 -11.80 -1.07 9.36
C ALA A 47 -11.69 -2.35 10.23
N LEU A 48 -10.72 -2.40 11.11
CA LEU A 48 -10.52 -3.45 12.12
C LEU A 48 -11.00 -3.03 13.52
N MET A 49 -11.84 -1.98 13.61
CA MET A 49 -12.43 -1.44 14.84
C MET A 49 -11.41 -0.89 15.85
N HIS A 50 -10.21 -0.50 15.38
CA HIS A 50 -9.22 0.22 16.17
C HIS A 50 -9.34 1.72 15.87
N THR A 51 -9.78 2.49 16.87
CA THR A 51 -10.01 3.95 16.77
C THR A 51 -9.30 4.70 17.89
N ASP A 52 -8.86 5.92 17.63
CA ASP A 52 -8.33 6.84 18.62
C ASP A 52 -8.94 8.24 18.43
N PRO A 53 -9.90 8.65 19.30
CA PRO A 53 -10.55 9.97 19.20
C PRO A 53 -9.58 11.16 19.28
N LYS A 54 -8.42 10.99 19.94
CA LYS A 54 -7.41 12.06 20.01
C LYS A 54 -6.70 12.25 18.68
N LEU A 55 -6.53 11.16 17.95
CA LEU A 55 -5.94 11.16 16.63
C LEU A 55 -6.92 11.79 15.62
N ASP A 56 -8.20 11.44 15.71
CA ASP A 56 -9.24 12.02 14.86
C ASP A 56 -9.41 13.53 15.12
N ALA A 57 -9.40 13.96 16.38
CA ALA A 57 -9.43 15.37 16.75
C ALA A 57 -8.21 16.13 16.19
N PHE A 58 -7.00 15.55 16.33
CA PHE A 58 -5.79 16.14 15.79
C PHE A 58 -5.85 16.35 14.28
N ILE A 59 -6.38 15.37 13.53
CA ILE A 59 -6.57 15.46 12.08
C ILE A 59 -7.44 16.67 11.72
N GLN A 60 -8.59 16.81 12.39
CA GLN A 60 -9.56 17.86 12.11
C GLN A 60 -9.00 19.25 12.47
N GLU A 61 -8.41 19.38 13.66
CA GLU A 61 -7.80 20.62 14.12
C GLU A 61 -6.63 21.06 13.22
N THR A 62 -5.81 20.11 12.80
CA THR A 62 -4.65 20.39 11.95
C THR A 62 -5.08 20.82 10.56
N LEU A 63 -6.09 20.17 9.97
CA LEU A 63 -6.64 20.60 8.67
C LEU A 63 -7.22 22.00 8.75
N ALA A 64 -7.93 22.36 9.83
CA ALA A 64 -8.42 23.72 10.03
C ALA A 64 -7.26 24.74 10.08
N LYS A 65 -6.16 24.42 10.78
CA LYS A 65 -4.98 25.28 10.87
C LYS A 65 -4.26 25.48 9.54
N THR A 66 -4.34 24.55 8.58
CA THR A 66 -3.74 24.76 7.24
C THR A 66 -4.44 25.83 6.43
N LEU A 67 -5.62 26.30 6.85
CA LEU A 67 -6.37 27.41 6.24
C LEU A 67 -6.12 28.76 6.94
N ASP A 68 -5.41 28.77 8.06
CA ASP A 68 -5.10 29.95 8.83
C ASP A 68 -3.80 30.61 8.33
N ASN A 69 -3.97 31.68 7.55
CA ASN A 69 -2.84 32.45 6.99
C ASN A 69 -2.17 33.37 8.02
N SER A 70 -2.64 33.43 9.26
CA SER A 70 -2.01 34.22 10.34
C SER A 70 -0.88 33.45 11.05
N LEU A 71 -0.78 32.14 10.85
CA LEU A 71 0.26 31.31 11.45
C LEU A 71 1.64 31.65 10.87
N SER A 72 2.62 31.83 11.74
CA SER A 72 4.02 32.04 11.37
C SER A 72 4.67 30.76 10.82
N ALA A 73 5.77 30.92 10.13
CA ALA A 73 6.59 29.78 9.66
C ALA A 73 7.03 28.86 10.82
N GLU A 74 7.40 29.45 11.97
CA GLU A 74 7.82 28.68 13.15
C GLU A 74 6.67 27.82 13.70
N GLU A 75 5.45 28.37 13.78
CA GLU A 75 4.26 27.63 14.20
C GLU A 75 3.92 26.50 13.23
N LEU A 76 4.05 26.74 11.94
CA LEU A 76 3.83 25.70 10.91
C LEU A 76 4.91 24.62 10.92
N VAL A 77 6.18 24.97 11.20
CA VAL A 77 7.25 23.97 11.41
C VAL A 77 6.92 23.10 12.63
N ALA A 78 6.52 23.71 13.75
CA ALA A 78 6.12 22.96 14.94
C ALA A 78 4.90 22.05 14.66
N LEU A 79 3.93 22.53 13.89
CA LEU A 79 2.76 21.74 13.47
C LEU A 79 3.15 20.60 12.51
N THR A 80 4.15 20.81 11.63
CA THR A 80 4.70 19.76 10.75
C THR A 80 5.32 18.64 11.56
N LEU A 81 6.16 18.97 12.54
CA LEU A 81 6.77 17.97 13.44
C LEU A 81 5.70 17.21 14.25
N LYS A 82 4.69 17.94 14.72
CA LYS A 82 3.56 17.34 15.44
C LYS A 82 2.75 16.40 14.54
N THR A 83 2.57 16.74 13.28
CA THR A 83 1.93 15.87 12.28
C THR A 83 2.73 14.58 12.09
N GLY A 84 4.06 14.66 12.08
CA GLY A 84 4.96 13.49 12.06
C GLY A 84 4.79 12.60 13.31
N GLU A 85 4.72 13.20 14.50
CA GLU A 85 4.47 12.46 15.76
C GLU A 85 3.14 11.68 15.70
N TYR A 86 2.08 12.31 15.25
CA TYR A 86 0.78 11.64 15.09
C TYR A 86 0.80 10.61 13.94
N GLY A 87 1.61 10.83 12.91
CA GLY A 87 1.87 9.84 11.87
C GLY A 87 2.43 8.54 12.44
N VAL A 88 3.41 8.63 13.35
CA VAL A 88 3.96 7.45 14.06
C VAL A 88 2.88 6.75 14.90
N LYS A 89 2.03 7.52 15.61
CA LYS A 89 0.92 6.95 16.40
C LYS A 89 -0.09 6.21 15.51
N GLY A 90 -0.45 6.80 14.36
CA GLY A 90 -1.36 6.16 13.40
C GLY A 90 -0.79 4.88 12.81
N MET A 91 0.51 4.85 12.48
CA MET A 91 1.18 3.63 12.01
C MET A 91 1.22 2.55 13.10
N ALA A 92 1.53 2.92 14.34
CA ALA A 92 1.53 1.98 15.47
C ALA A 92 0.13 1.40 15.73
N MET A 93 -0.91 2.23 15.62
CA MET A 93 -2.31 1.79 15.73
C MET A 93 -2.67 0.79 14.63
N LEU A 94 -2.28 1.06 13.39
CA LEU A 94 -2.52 0.12 12.27
C LEU A 94 -1.76 -1.19 12.43
N ASP A 95 -0.50 -1.12 12.87
CA ASP A 95 0.31 -2.32 13.16
C ASP A 95 -0.36 -3.18 14.23
N ALA A 96 -0.78 -2.58 15.35
CA ALA A 96 -1.50 -3.27 16.41
C ALA A 96 -2.84 -3.87 15.93
N ALA A 97 -3.58 -3.16 15.07
CA ALA A 97 -4.82 -3.65 14.48
C ALA A 97 -4.58 -4.87 13.57
N ASN A 98 -3.60 -4.79 12.70
CA ASN A 98 -3.27 -5.87 11.75
C ASN A 98 -2.70 -7.10 12.47
N THR A 99 -1.75 -6.92 13.39
CA THR A 99 -1.14 -8.04 14.12
C THR A 99 -2.11 -8.66 15.11
N GLY A 100 -2.98 -7.86 15.73
CA GLY A 100 -4.05 -8.35 16.59
C GLY A 100 -5.09 -9.19 15.83
N ALA A 101 -5.43 -8.81 14.61
CA ALA A 101 -6.41 -9.52 13.78
C ALA A 101 -5.82 -10.74 13.05
N TYR A 102 -4.58 -10.63 12.56
CA TYR A 102 -4.01 -11.60 11.62
C TYR A 102 -2.76 -12.32 12.13
N GLY A 103 -2.28 -11.97 13.30
CA GLY A 103 -1.02 -12.45 13.90
C GLY A 103 0.20 -11.69 13.40
N ASP A 104 1.32 -11.83 14.08
CA ASP A 104 2.59 -11.23 13.63
C ASP A 104 3.06 -11.88 12.33
N PRO A 105 3.44 -11.08 11.31
CA PRO A 105 3.99 -11.63 10.08
C PRO A 105 5.20 -12.53 10.36
N GLU A 106 5.24 -13.66 9.69
CA GLU A 106 6.31 -14.65 9.80
C GLU A 106 7.20 -14.64 8.56
N ILE A 107 8.49 -14.93 8.73
CA ILE A 107 9.39 -15.11 7.58
C ILE A 107 8.83 -16.21 6.68
N THR A 108 8.56 -15.85 5.45
CA THR A 108 7.84 -16.69 4.49
C THR A 108 8.52 -16.68 3.14
N ALA A 109 8.71 -17.86 2.55
CA ALA A 109 9.04 -18.00 1.13
C ALA A 109 7.75 -17.86 0.32
N VAL A 110 7.49 -16.66 -0.18
CA VAL A 110 6.26 -16.35 -0.92
C VAL A 110 6.38 -16.88 -2.34
N ASN A 111 5.45 -17.76 -2.75
CA ASN A 111 5.37 -18.24 -4.12
C ASN A 111 5.08 -17.11 -5.10
N ILE A 112 5.79 -17.08 -6.24
CA ILE A 112 5.60 -16.11 -7.32
C ILE A 112 5.17 -16.77 -8.65
N GLY A 113 4.99 -18.08 -8.66
CA GLY A 113 4.41 -18.81 -9.78
C GLY A 113 2.90 -18.90 -9.73
N VAL A 114 2.28 -19.48 -10.74
CA VAL A 114 0.83 -19.63 -10.88
C VAL A 114 0.37 -21.08 -10.80
N ARG A 115 -0.93 -21.27 -10.54
CA ARG A 115 -1.61 -22.58 -10.62
C ARG A 115 -2.52 -22.64 -11.85
N LYS A 116 -3.16 -23.80 -12.04
CA LYS A 116 -4.03 -24.07 -13.19
C LYS A 116 -5.47 -23.58 -13.03
N ASN A 117 -5.85 -23.11 -11.84
CA ASN A 117 -7.19 -22.59 -11.59
C ASN A 117 -7.31 -21.14 -12.09
N PRO A 118 -8.53 -20.70 -12.44
CA PRO A 118 -8.80 -19.28 -12.63
C PRO A 118 -8.50 -18.51 -11.34
N GLY A 119 -8.14 -17.25 -11.45
CA GLY A 119 -7.68 -16.47 -10.30
C GLY A 119 -8.28 -15.08 -10.19
N ILE A 120 -8.23 -14.53 -8.97
CA ILE A 120 -8.47 -13.13 -8.67
C ILE A 120 -7.16 -12.52 -8.18
N LEU A 121 -6.77 -11.39 -8.76
CA LEU A 121 -5.60 -10.62 -8.36
C LEU A 121 -6.01 -9.49 -7.42
N VAL A 122 -5.40 -9.40 -6.24
CA VAL A 122 -5.71 -8.37 -5.25
C VAL A 122 -4.52 -7.43 -5.10
N SER A 123 -4.74 -6.15 -5.36
CA SER A 123 -3.74 -5.10 -5.23
C SER A 123 -4.21 -4.00 -4.27
N GLY A 124 -3.26 -3.27 -3.68
CA GLY A 124 -3.53 -2.26 -2.67
C GLY A 124 -3.04 -2.68 -1.30
N HIS A 125 -3.74 -2.26 -0.22
CA HIS A 125 -3.21 -2.38 1.14
C HIS A 125 -4.23 -2.91 2.17
N ASP A 126 -5.52 -3.07 1.82
CA ASP A 126 -6.58 -3.38 2.78
C ASP A 126 -6.65 -4.89 3.05
N LEU A 127 -6.15 -5.31 4.22
CA LEU A 127 -6.15 -6.71 4.64
C LEU A 127 -7.55 -7.22 5.00
N ARG A 128 -8.45 -6.33 5.43
CA ARG A 128 -9.83 -6.70 5.73
C ARG A 128 -10.60 -7.07 4.46
N ASP A 129 -10.38 -6.32 3.38
CA ASP A 129 -10.95 -6.65 2.07
C ASP A 129 -10.43 -7.99 1.54
N LEU A 130 -9.13 -8.24 1.70
CA LEU A 130 -8.52 -9.52 1.34
C LEU A 130 -9.11 -10.67 2.16
N GLU A 131 -9.26 -10.51 3.48
CA GLU A 131 -9.89 -11.52 4.34
C GLU A 131 -11.30 -11.88 3.86
N MET A 132 -12.14 -10.87 3.62
CA MET A 132 -13.52 -11.08 3.15
C MET A 132 -13.58 -11.78 1.79
N LEU A 133 -12.65 -11.46 0.88
CA LEU A 133 -12.54 -12.14 -0.40
C LEU A 133 -12.10 -13.59 -0.23
N LEU A 134 -11.09 -13.86 0.59
CA LEU A 134 -10.59 -15.20 0.85
C LEU A 134 -11.68 -16.10 1.48
N GLU A 135 -12.49 -15.56 2.38
CA GLU A 135 -13.63 -16.31 2.94
C GLU A 135 -14.68 -16.67 1.88
N GLN A 136 -14.98 -15.74 0.96
CA GLN A 136 -16.02 -15.96 -0.07
C GLN A 136 -15.52 -16.81 -1.24
N THR A 137 -14.22 -16.91 -1.45
CA THR A 137 -13.62 -17.75 -2.50
C THR A 137 -13.39 -19.20 -2.07
N LYS A 138 -13.58 -19.54 -0.80
CA LYS A 138 -13.46 -20.92 -0.30
C LYS A 138 -14.34 -21.90 -1.10
N GLY A 139 -13.72 -22.98 -1.59
CA GLY A 139 -14.44 -24.05 -2.28
C GLY A 139 -15.01 -23.68 -3.66
N THR A 140 -14.73 -22.48 -4.16
CA THR A 140 -15.24 -22.02 -5.47
C THR A 140 -14.42 -22.50 -6.66
N GLY A 141 -13.22 -23.03 -6.44
CA GLY A 141 -12.27 -23.38 -7.50
C GLY A 141 -11.49 -22.17 -8.05
N VAL A 142 -11.62 -21.00 -7.42
CA VAL A 142 -10.91 -19.77 -7.79
C VAL A 142 -9.73 -19.55 -6.84
N ASP A 143 -8.54 -19.39 -7.40
CA ASP A 143 -7.33 -19.04 -6.65
C ASP A 143 -7.22 -17.51 -6.43
N VAL A 144 -6.56 -17.11 -5.35
CA VAL A 144 -6.33 -15.69 -5.03
C VAL A 144 -4.83 -15.41 -4.98
N TYR A 145 -4.43 -14.32 -5.62
CA TYR A 145 -3.05 -13.85 -5.69
C TYR A 145 -2.95 -12.42 -5.20
N THR A 146 -1.85 -12.08 -4.55
CA THR A 146 -1.51 -10.68 -4.25
C THR A 146 -0.75 -10.04 -5.39
N HIS A 147 -0.79 -8.72 -5.45
CA HIS A 147 0.01 -7.91 -6.35
C HIS A 147 0.57 -6.69 -5.60
N SER A 148 1.80 -6.30 -5.94
CA SER A 148 2.40 -5.06 -5.47
C SER A 148 2.46 -4.96 -3.94
N GLU A 149 1.83 -3.98 -3.33
CA GLU A 149 1.85 -3.75 -1.88
C GLU A 149 0.94 -4.70 -1.07
N MET A 150 0.17 -5.55 -1.71
CA MET A 150 -0.55 -6.62 -1.02
C MET A 150 0.35 -7.84 -0.71
N LEU A 151 1.55 -7.95 -1.29
CA LEU A 151 2.49 -9.05 -1.03
C LEU A 151 2.72 -9.35 0.46
N PRO A 152 2.85 -8.39 1.36
CA PRO A 152 3.03 -8.66 2.79
C PRO A 152 1.93 -9.53 3.41
N ALA A 153 0.72 -9.53 2.84
CA ALA A 153 -0.37 -10.38 3.32
C ALA A 153 -0.01 -11.88 3.34
N CYS A 154 0.84 -12.32 2.42
CA CYS A 154 1.31 -13.71 2.36
C CYS A 154 2.07 -14.17 3.62
N SER A 155 2.53 -13.23 4.43
CA SER A 155 3.32 -13.51 5.63
C SER A 155 2.51 -13.54 6.93
N TYR A 156 1.25 -13.10 6.90
CA TYR A 156 0.40 -13.14 8.10
C TYR A 156 -0.14 -14.56 8.34
N PRO A 157 -0.03 -15.11 9.58
CA PRO A 157 -0.48 -16.46 9.90
C PRO A 157 -1.94 -16.74 9.56
N ALA A 158 -2.83 -15.77 9.80
CA ALA A 158 -4.27 -15.90 9.55
C ALA A 158 -4.61 -16.17 8.08
N PHE A 159 -3.80 -15.72 7.13
CA PHE A 159 -4.05 -15.96 5.71
C PHE A 159 -3.46 -17.28 5.20
N LYS A 160 -2.47 -17.85 5.89
CA LYS A 160 -1.86 -19.14 5.52
C LYS A 160 -2.81 -20.33 5.61
N LYS A 161 -3.94 -20.19 6.32
CA LYS A 161 -4.99 -21.23 6.42
C LYS A 161 -5.79 -21.43 5.12
N TYR A 162 -5.69 -20.51 4.15
CA TYR A 162 -6.44 -20.59 2.90
C TYR A 162 -5.64 -21.29 1.81
N PRO A 163 -5.97 -22.54 1.43
CA PRO A 163 -5.17 -23.30 0.45
C PRO A 163 -5.23 -22.73 -0.97
N HIS A 164 -6.24 -21.90 -1.27
CA HIS A 164 -6.42 -21.20 -2.53
C HIS A 164 -5.76 -19.81 -2.55
N PHE A 165 -5.14 -19.38 -1.46
CA PHE A 165 -4.27 -18.19 -1.40
C PHE A 165 -2.87 -18.59 -1.83
N VAL A 166 -2.50 -18.30 -3.09
CA VAL A 166 -1.36 -18.94 -3.77
C VAL A 166 -0.03 -18.25 -3.48
N GLY A 167 -0.04 -16.92 -3.46
CA GLY A 167 1.17 -16.12 -3.32
C GLY A 167 1.04 -14.79 -4.05
N ASN A 168 2.13 -14.30 -4.62
CA ASN A 168 2.19 -13.01 -5.29
C ASN A 168 2.34 -13.18 -6.81
N TYR A 169 1.66 -12.37 -7.59
CA TYR A 169 1.78 -12.30 -9.03
C TYR A 169 2.25 -10.90 -9.44
N GLY A 170 3.28 -10.85 -10.25
CA GLY A 170 3.84 -9.59 -10.73
C GLY A 170 4.64 -8.82 -9.69
N ASN A 171 4.80 -7.53 -9.91
CA ASN A 171 5.80 -6.69 -9.28
C ASN A 171 5.21 -5.38 -8.74
N ALA A 172 5.85 -4.25 -9.09
CA ALA A 172 5.51 -2.94 -8.59
C ALA A 172 4.35 -2.29 -9.35
N TRP A 173 3.75 -1.27 -8.76
CA TRP A 173 2.60 -0.56 -9.30
C TRP A 173 2.77 -0.07 -10.76
N TRP A 174 3.97 0.29 -11.18
CA TRP A 174 4.21 0.82 -12.54
C TRP A 174 4.18 -0.27 -13.62
N GLN A 175 4.16 -1.56 -13.25
CA GLN A 175 4.11 -2.70 -14.16
C GLN A 175 2.67 -3.21 -14.38
N GLN A 176 1.68 -2.60 -13.74
CA GLN A 176 0.26 -3.02 -13.78
C GLN A 176 -0.27 -3.28 -15.19
N LYS A 177 0.08 -2.43 -16.16
CA LYS A 177 -0.52 -2.52 -17.50
C LYS A 177 -0.27 -3.85 -18.19
N GLU A 178 0.93 -4.36 -18.06
CA GLU A 178 1.38 -5.62 -18.65
C GLU A 178 0.96 -6.80 -17.78
N GLU A 179 1.10 -6.67 -16.48
CA GLU A 179 0.81 -7.72 -15.51
C GLU A 179 -0.69 -7.98 -15.35
N PHE A 180 -1.52 -6.94 -15.32
CA PHE A 180 -2.98 -7.09 -15.25
C PHE A 180 -3.57 -7.66 -16.55
N GLU A 181 -2.96 -7.33 -17.68
CA GLU A 181 -3.35 -7.91 -18.96
C GLU A 181 -3.07 -9.41 -19.00
N SER A 182 -1.85 -9.84 -18.61
CA SER A 182 -1.41 -11.24 -18.60
C SER A 182 -2.01 -12.09 -17.48
N PHE A 183 -2.57 -11.49 -16.45
CA PHE A 183 -3.25 -12.22 -15.37
C PHE A 183 -4.49 -12.96 -15.84
N ASN A 184 -5.14 -12.49 -16.91
CA ASN A 184 -6.36 -13.04 -17.52
C ASN A 184 -7.62 -12.93 -16.64
N GLY A 185 -7.53 -13.14 -15.34
CA GLY A 185 -8.62 -13.06 -14.38
C GLY A 185 -8.97 -11.64 -13.95
N PRO A 186 -10.02 -11.44 -13.14
CA PRO A 186 -10.37 -10.16 -12.59
C PRO A 186 -9.36 -9.66 -11.55
N ILE A 187 -9.30 -8.33 -11.42
CA ILE A 187 -8.40 -7.61 -10.51
C ILE A 187 -9.23 -6.83 -9.51
N LEU A 188 -8.93 -6.93 -8.21
CA LEU A 188 -9.51 -6.14 -7.15
C LEU A 188 -8.51 -5.11 -6.64
N MET A 189 -8.81 -3.84 -6.81
CA MET A 189 -8.06 -2.73 -6.23
C MET A 189 -8.71 -2.28 -4.93
N THR A 190 -8.03 -2.48 -3.80
CA THR A 190 -8.54 -2.11 -2.48
C THR A 190 -8.16 -0.69 -2.07
N THR A 191 -7.06 -0.20 -2.62
CA THR A 191 -6.53 1.17 -2.43
C THR A 191 -5.79 1.62 -3.69
N ASN A 192 -4.95 2.64 -3.59
CA ASN A 192 -3.98 3.02 -4.62
C ASN A 192 -2.98 1.84 -4.87
N CYS A 193 -2.23 1.77 -5.92
CA CYS A 193 -2.09 2.74 -7.01
C CYS A 193 -2.85 2.25 -8.25
N ILE A 194 -3.78 2.99 -8.79
CA ILE A 194 -4.46 2.62 -10.03
C ILE A 194 -3.79 3.37 -11.18
N VAL A 195 -3.05 2.65 -12.02
CA VAL A 195 -2.57 3.17 -13.29
C VAL A 195 -3.73 3.17 -14.28
N PRO A 196 -3.95 4.23 -15.09
CA PRO A 196 -5.03 4.24 -16.07
C PRO A 196 -5.11 2.93 -16.86
N PRO A 197 -6.22 2.16 -16.73
CA PRO A 197 -6.30 0.82 -17.25
C PRO A 197 -6.38 0.79 -18.77
N LYS A 198 -5.80 -0.27 -19.38
CA LYS A 198 -6.01 -0.57 -20.79
C LYS A 198 -7.44 -1.09 -21.03
N ALA A 199 -7.98 -0.83 -22.20
CA ALA A 199 -9.29 -1.36 -22.60
C ALA A 199 -9.38 -2.90 -22.52
N SER A 200 -8.24 -3.60 -22.72
CA SER A 200 -8.15 -5.06 -22.70
C SER A 200 -8.46 -5.73 -21.34
N TYR A 201 -8.41 -4.97 -20.23
CA TYR A 201 -8.74 -5.51 -18.90
C TYR A 201 -9.61 -4.60 -18.03
N LYS A 202 -10.07 -3.46 -18.56
CA LYS A 202 -10.86 -2.50 -17.79
C LYS A 202 -12.19 -3.07 -17.31
N ASP A 203 -12.82 -3.93 -18.09
CA ASP A 203 -14.08 -4.62 -17.77
C ASP A 203 -13.97 -5.68 -16.67
N ARG A 204 -12.76 -6.08 -16.33
CA ARG A 204 -12.45 -7.00 -15.23
C ARG A 204 -11.66 -6.37 -14.09
N LEU A 205 -11.57 -5.02 -14.08
CA LEU A 205 -10.99 -4.24 -13.00
C LEU A 205 -12.09 -3.78 -12.04
N TYR A 206 -12.02 -4.27 -10.82
CA TYR A 206 -12.91 -3.92 -9.71
C TYR A 206 -12.20 -3.02 -8.73
N THR A 207 -12.93 -2.12 -8.11
CA THR A 207 -12.46 -1.24 -7.05
C THR A 207 -13.34 -1.35 -5.83
N THR A 208 -12.80 -1.06 -4.65
CA THR A 208 -13.56 -1.05 -3.40
C THR A 208 -12.92 -0.10 -2.39
N GLY A 209 -13.63 0.21 -1.31
CA GLY A 209 -13.12 1.06 -0.23
C GLY A 209 -12.78 2.47 -0.70
N ALA A 210 -11.54 2.89 -0.51
CA ALA A 210 -11.07 4.21 -0.93
C ALA A 210 -10.61 4.26 -2.41
N ALA A 211 -10.57 3.11 -3.10
CA ALA A 211 -10.18 3.04 -4.50
C ALA A 211 -11.39 3.25 -5.42
N GLY A 212 -11.21 3.98 -6.51
CA GLY A 212 -12.20 4.17 -7.55
C GLY A 212 -11.56 4.60 -8.85
N TYR A 213 -12.12 4.17 -9.98
CA TYR A 213 -11.71 4.62 -11.30
C TYR A 213 -12.92 4.69 -12.24
N PRO A 214 -13.07 5.77 -13.04
CA PRO A 214 -14.22 5.95 -13.93
C PRO A 214 -14.38 4.79 -14.92
N GLY A 215 -15.58 4.19 -14.93
CA GLY A 215 -15.93 3.07 -15.80
C GLY A 215 -15.38 1.71 -15.36
N CYS A 216 -14.86 1.59 -14.12
CA CYS A 216 -14.60 0.31 -13.47
C CYS A 216 -15.72 -0.02 -12.49
N THR A 217 -15.97 -1.32 -12.25
CA THR A 217 -16.98 -1.76 -11.29
C THR A 217 -16.53 -1.47 -9.87
N TYR A 218 -17.37 -0.79 -9.09
CA TYR A 218 -17.14 -0.54 -7.68
C TYR A 218 -17.93 -1.52 -6.81
N ILE A 219 -17.25 -2.19 -5.88
CA ILE A 219 -17.86 -3.07 -4.88
C ILE A 219 -18.11 -2.24 -3.62
N PRO A 220 -19.37 -1.95 -3.26
CA PRO A 220 -19.71 -1.12 -2.12
C PRO A 220 -19.52 -1.87 -0.79
N GLY A 221 -19.47 -1.11 0.29
CA GLY A 221 -19.44 -1.58 1.67
C GLY A 221 -18.77 -0.55 2.56
N GLY A 222 -19.44 -0.18 3.63
CA GLY A 222 -19.00 0.78 4.65
C GLY A 222 -18.13 0.14 5.74
N LEU A 223 -17.78 0.97 6.72
CA LEU A 223 -17.06 0.53 7.91
C LEU A 223 -17.89 -0.51 8.68
N GLY A 224 -17.27 -1.67 8.96
CA GLY A 224 -17.94 -2.77 9.67
C GLY A 224 -18.91 -3.60 8.84
N GLU A 225 -19.20 -3.22 7.61
CA GLU A 225 -20.08 -3.96 6.71
C GLU A 225 -19.33 -5.11 6.00
N LYS A 226 -20.09 -6.16 5.67
CA LYS A 226 -19.61 -7.23 4.78
C LYS A 226 -19.79 -6.79 3.33
N LYS A 227 -18.70 -6.83 2.57
CA LYS A 227 -18.74 -6.59 1.13
C LYS A 227 -19.13 -7.87 0.40
N ASP A 228 -19.88 -7.75 -0.69
CA ASP A 228 -20.25 -8.86 -1.55
C ASP A 228 -19.29 -8.95 -2.75
N PHE A 229 -18.47 -9.98 -2.77
CA PHE A 229 -17.55 -10.29 -3.84
C PHE A 229 -18.10 -11.32 -4.85
N SER A 230 -19.38 -11.65 -4.82
CA SER A 230 -19.96 -12.66 -5.71
C SER A 230 -19.73 -12.35 -7.18
N GLN A 231 -19.91 -11.09 -7.60
CA GLN A 231 -19.75 -10.68 -8.99
C GLN A 231 -18.34 -10.93 -9.53
N ILE A 232 -17.31 -10.56 -8.78
CA ILE A 232 -15.91 -10.76 -9.20
C ILE A 232 -15.55 -12.25 -9.21
N ILE A 233 -16.10 -13.04 -8.27
CA ILE A 233 -15.90 -14.49 -8.20
C ILE A 233 -16.55 -15.17 -9.42
N GLU A 234 -17.77 -14.82 -9.77
CA GLU A 234 -18.47 -15.38 -10.93
C GLU A 234 -17.80 -14.99 -12.25
N GLN A 235 -17.20 -13.81 -12.34
CA GLN A 235 -16.39 -13.45 -13.48
C GLN A 235 -15.11 -14.30 -13.54
N ALA A 236 -14.42 -14.47 -12.40
CA ALA A 236 -13.18 -15.26 -12.33
C ALA A 236 -13.38 -16.69 -12.83
N LYS A 237 -14.46 -17.35 -12.45
CA LYS A 237 -14.81 -18.72 -12.90
C LYS A 237 -14.89 -18.88 -14.42
N LYS A 238 -15.12 -17.79 -15.15
CA LYS A 238 -15.24 -17.76 -16.62
C LYS A 238 -13.94 -17.41 -17.31
N CYS A 239 -12.92 -17.01 -16.55
CA CYS A 239 -11.62 -16.60 -17.09
C CYS A 239 -10.65 -17.78 -17.19
N PRO A 240 -9.71 -17.75 -18.13
CA PRO A 240 -8.61 -18.70 -18.13
C PRO A 240 -7.67 -18.47 -16.94
N PRO A 241 -6.82 -19.47 -16.59
CA PRO A 241 -5.80 -19.29 -15.57
C PRO A 241 -4.84 -18.12 -15.87
N PRO A 242 -4.19 -17.56 -14.86
CA PRO A 242 -3.13 -16.57 -15.07
C PRO A 242 -2.00 -17.12 -15.93
N LYS A 243 -1.44 -16.27 -16.80
CA LYS A 243 -0.20 -16.61 -17.52
C LYS A 243 0.97 -16.51 -16.57
N GLU A 244 1.82 -17.52 -16.53
CA GLU A 244 3.03 -17.49 -15.71
C GLU A 244 3.99 -16.40 -16.21
N LEU A 245 4.40 -15.49 -15.31
CA LEU A 245 5.42 -14.48 -15.57
C LEU A 245 6.76 -14.87 -14.95
N GLU A 246 6.68 -15.47 -13.76
CA GLU A 246 7.82 -15.83 -12.93
C GLU A 246 7.52 -17.14 -12.20
N PHE A 247 8.56 -17.78 -11.68
CA PHE A 247 8.44 -19.01 -10.89
C PHE A 247 9.41 -18.99 -9.72
N GLY A 248 9.16 -19.82 -8.72
CA GLY A 248 9.96 -19.89 -7.51
C GLY A 248 9.37 -19.11 -6.35
N THR A 249 10.21 -18.63 -5.47
CA THR A 249 9.79 -17.91 -4.25
C THR A 249 10.67 -16.70 -3.96
N ILE A 250 10.09 -15.73 -3.28
CA ILE A 250 10.82 -14.57 -2.72
C ILE A 250 10.62 -14.51 -1.20
N PRO A 251 11.65 -14.14 -0.42
CA PRO A 251 11.51 -14.02 1.03
C PRO A 251 10.74 -12.76 1.42
N GLY A 252 9.88 -12.88 2.43
CA GLY A 252 9.13 -11.78 3.02
C GLY A 252 8.85 -12.02 4.49
N GLY A 253 8.12 -11.10 5.16
CA GLY A 253 7.67 -11.26 6.54
C GLY A 253 8.64 -10.75 7.60
N PHE A 254 9.61 -9.92 7.24
CA PHE A 254 10.54 -9.30 8.20
C PHE A 254 9.90 -8.08 8.88
N ALA A 255 8.77 -8.29 9.56
CA ALA A 255 8.12 -7.28 10.40
C ALA A 255 8.82 -7.17 11.76
N HIS A 256 8.38 -6.21 12.59
CA HIS A 256 9.07 -5.87 13.85
C HIS A 256 9.28 -7.08 14.79
N ALA A 257 8.29 -7.94 14.96
CA ALA A 257 8.41 -9.13 15.81
C ALA A 257 9.52 -10.07 15.32
N GLN A 258 9.65 -10.28 14.00
CA GLN A 258 10.71 -11.11 13.43
C GLN A 258 12.08 -10.43 13.50
N VAL A 259 12.14 -9.12 13.32
CA VAL A 259 13.40 -8.35 13.46
C VAL A 259 13.91 -8.43 14.90
N ILE A 260 13.02 -8.28 15.89
CA ILE A 260 13.37 -8.42 17.31
C ILE A 260 13.84 -9.85 17.60
N ALA A 261 13.15 -10.87 17.12
CA ALA A 261 13.54 -12.27 17.30
C ALA A 261 14.91 -12.60 16.67
N LEU A 262 15.33 -11.86 15.66
CA LEU A 262 16.63 -11.99 15.01
C LEU A 262 17.73 -11.10 15.64
N ALA A 263 17.40 -10.24 16.61
CA ALA A 263 18.29 -9.20 17.11
C ALA A 263 19.67 -9.74 17.52
N ASP A 264 19.72 -10.81 18.30
CA ASP A 264 21.00 -11.41 18.79
C ASP A 264 21.87 -11.89 17.61
N LYS A 265 21.25 -12.49 16.59
CA LYS A 265 21.98 -12.94 15.38
C LYS A 265 22.54 -11.75 14.57
N VAL A 266 21.75 -10.68 14.46
CA VAL A 266 22.15 -9.46 13.76
C VAL A 266 23.29 -8.77 14.52
N VAL A 267 23.17 -8.62 15.86
CA VAL A 267 24.20 -8.04 16.70
C VAL A 267 25.50 -8.87 16.63
N ALA A 268 25.42 -10.19 16.69
CA ALA A 268 26.59 -11.05 16.53
C ALA A 268 27.24 -10.90 15.14
N ALA A 269 26.46 -10.78 14.08
CA ALA A 269 26.97 -10.57 12.74
C ALA A 269 27.66 -9.19 12.57
N VAL A 270 27.12 -8.15 13.20
CA VAL A 270 27.76 -6.82 13.25
C VAL A 270 29.06 -6.86 14.05
N LYS A 271 29.05 -7.45 15.26
CA LYS A 271 30.25 -7.57 16.12
C LYS A 271 31.36 -8.38 15.46
N SER A 272 31.01 -9.41 14.68
CA SER A 272 31.98 -10.23 13.94
C SER A 272 32.46 -9.61 12.62
N GLY A 273 31.94 -8.42 12.25
CA GLY A 273 32.27 -7.75 10.98
C GLY A 273 31.66 -8.37 9.72
N LYS A 274 30.74 -9.35 9.87
CA LYS A 274 29.97 -9.92 8.75
C LYS A 274 29.01 -8.91 8.15
N ILE A 275 28.44 -8.05 8.98
CA ILE A 275 27.60 -6.91 8.57
C ILE A 275 28.31 -5.64 9.00
N LYS A 276 28.64 -4.79 8.05
CA LYS A 276 29.29 -3.49 8.30
C LYS A 276 28.36 -2.31 8.09
N LYS A 277 27.34 -2.45 7.25
CA LYS A 277 26.44 -1.35 6.90
C LYS A 277 25.01 -1.86 6.73
N PHE A 278 24.08 -0.98 7.08
CA PHE A 278 22.67 -1.09 6.70
C PHE A 278 22.35 0.08 5.78
N VAL A 279 21.66 -0.19 4.70
CA VAL A 279 21.19 0.82 3.74
C VAL A 279 19.68 0.69 3.59
N VAL A 280 18.96 1.76 3.85
CA VAL A 280 17.49 1.80 3.66
C VAL A 280 17.21 2.25 2.23
N MET A 281 16.58 1.38 1.46
CA MET A 281 16.18 1.63 0.07
C MET A 281 14.71 1.22 -0.09
N ALA A 282 13.80 2.14 0.25
CA ALA A 282 12.37 1.86 0.37
C ALA A 282 11.53 2.94 -0.32
N GLY A 283 10.24 2.66 -0.51
CA GLY A 283 9.24 3.60 -1.01
C GLY A 283 8.48 3.12 -2.24
N CYS A 284 7.68 4.00 -2.82
CA CYS A 284 6.83 3.68 -3.97
C CYS A 284 7.62 3.45 -5.27
N ASP A 285 8.80 4.09 -5.41
CA ASP A 285 9.65 4.03 -6.60
C ASP A 285 8.92 4.48 -7.88
N GLY A 286 9.39 4.08 -9.08
CA GLY A 286 8.78 4.44 -10.35
C GLY A 286 9.48 3.83 -11.56
N ARG A 287 8.85 4.01 -12.73
CA ARG A 287 9.28 3.43 -14.01
C ARG A 287 10.35 4.24 -14.76
N MET A 288 10.63 5.45 -14.32
CA MET A 288 11.56 6.35 -15.03
C MET A 288 12.95 5.71 -15.15
N LYS A 289 13.58 5.82 -16.31
CA LYS A 289 14.91 5.25 -16.57
C LYS A 289 15.96 5.71 -15.55
N SER A 290 15.86 6.94 -15.07
CA SER A 290 16.71 7.49 -14.01
C SER A 290 16.64 6.71 -12.70
N ARG A 291 15.56 5.97 -12.45
CA ARG A 291 15.40 5.11 -11.26
C ARG A 291 16.28 3.85 -11.29
N GLU A 292 16.84 3.49 -12.44
CA GLU A 292 17.82 2.39 -12.54
C GLU A 292 19.09 2.66 -11.74
N TYR A 293 19.36 3.92 -11.40
CA TYR A 293 20.43 4.30 -10.45
C TYR A 293 20.36 3.45 -9.15
N TYR A 294 19.15 3.24 -8.61
CA TYR A 294 19.00 2.47 -7.36
C TYR A 294 19.28 0.99 -7.54
N THR A 295 18.93 0.42 -8.70
CA THR A 295 19.27 -0.97 -9.03
C THR A 295 20.79 -1.15 -9.17
N GLU A 296 21.45 -0.24 -9.88
CA GLU A 296 22.90 -0.27 -10.04
C GLU A 296 23.62 0.02 -8.72
N PHE A 297 23.11 0.95 -7.92
CA PHE A 297 23.64 1.21 -6.58
C PHE A 297 23.57 -0.04 -5.69
N ALA A 298 22.43 -0.74 -5.67
CA ALA A 298 22.28 -1.97 -4.90
C ALA A 298 23.26 -3.06 -5.34
N LYS A 299 23.47 -3.24 -6.65
CA LYS A 299 24.44 -4.19 -7.21
C LYS A 299 25.89 -3.83 -6.85
N ALA A 300 26.20 -2.53 -6.73
CA ALA A 300 27.53 -2.04 -6.41
C ALA A 300 27.86 -2.08 -4.90
N LEU A 301 26.87 -2.34 -4.04
CA LEU A 301 27.10 -2.40 -2.59
C LEU A 301 28.01 -3.58 -2.23
N PRO A 302 28.93 -3.40 -1.26
CA PRO A 302 29.72 -4.49 -0.72
C PRO A 302 28.86 -5.63 -0.15
N LYS A 303 29.34 -6.85 -0.22
CA LYS A 303 28.62 -8.06 0.26
C LYS A 303 28.37 -8.09 1.78
N ASP A 304 29.05 -7.24 2.54
CA ASP A 304 28.86 -7.03 3.98
C ASP A 304 27.83 -5.93 4.29
N THR A 305 27.02 -5.56 3.29
CA THR A 305 25.94 -4.58 3.42
C THR A 305 24.58 -5.29 3.40
N VAL A 306 23.68 -4.89 4.30
CA VAL A 306 22.27 -5.34 4.32
C VAL A 306 21.38 -4.22 3.80
N ILE A 307 20.55 -4.53 2.80
CA ILE A 307 19.54 -3.61 2.30
C ILE A 307 18.24 -3.85 3.08
N LEU A 308 17.71 -2.80 3.71
CA LEU A 308 16.40 -2.76 4.32
C LEU A 308 15.43 -2.10 3.32
N THR A 309 14.42 -2.84 2.89
CA THR A 309 13.49 -2.38 1.85
C THR A 309 12.05 -2.58 2.25
N ALA A 310 11.19 -1.68 1.80
CA ALA A 310 9.74 -1.75 1.92
C ALA A 310 9.09 -0.95 0.78
N GLY A 311 7.79 -1.10 0.61
CA GLY A 311 7.09 -0.46 -0.51
C GLY A 311 7.40 -1.16 -1.83
N CYS A 312 6.98 -0.57 -2.96
CA CYS A 312 7.23 -1.13 -4.29
C CYS A 312 8.71 -1.18 -4.67
N ALA A 313 9.57 -0.39 -4.02
CA ALA A 313 11.02 -0.43 -4.22
C ALA A 313 11.62 -1.82 -3.95
N LYS A 314 10.99 -2.63 -3.06
CA LYS A 314 11.45 -4.00 -2.75
C LYS A 314 11.62 -4.88 -3.99
N TYR A 315 10.80 -4.67 -5.02
CA TYR A 315 10.87 -5.47 -6.26
C TYR A 315 12.13 -5.25 -7.10
N ARG A 316 12.93 -4.22 -6.79
CA ARG A 316 14.27 -4.05 -7.39
C ARG A 316 15.36 -4.87 -6.69
N TYR A 317 15.10 -5.38 -5.47
CA TYR A 317 16.13 -5.93 -4.60
C TYR A 317 15.85 -7.35 -4.11
N ASN A 318 14.61 -7.82 -4.16
CA ASN A 318 14.21 -9.10 -3.58
C ASN A 318 14.07 -10.24 -4.58
N LYS A 319 14.49 -10.00 -5.83
CA LYS A 319 14.53 -10.98 -6.93
C LYS A 319 15.92 -11.10 -7.54
#